data_39a00319f6265046d47a26f8e20cc48e
#
_entry.id   39a00319f6265046d47a26f8e20cc48e
#
_cell.length_a   1.000
_cell.length_b   1.000
_cell.length_c   1.000
_cell.angle_alpha   90.00
_cell.angle_beta   90.00
_cell.angle_gamma   90.00
#
_symmetry.space_group_name_H-M   'P 1'
#
loop_
_entity.id
_entity.type
_entity.pdbx_description
1 polymer ?
#
loop_
_entity_poly.entity_id
_entity_poly.type
_entity_poly.pdbx_seq_one_letter_code
_entity_poly.pdbx_strand_id
1 'polypeptide(L)'
;MYKRQTLTIGNNTFSNSLPTFILEDEPYLRKLGVMGVLNSAVFRTSVLTIDMRRKKITITQPYRPSYMKLNYRENFELITGLGIVCSISIQDKTIFPILDTWSDGLINLTEKDFNEWSTLYPKGTPQKVSIGYKETAQEEESLTLPETIFVKTKIDDAFAVRNPSLKHSVLGKKLLDYGILSIDYVHQKIYFQ
;
A
#
# COMPACT_ATOMS: atom_id res chain seq x y z
N MET A 1 -11.50 23.47 17.13
CA MET A 1 -10.83 24.64 16.53
C MET A 1 -9.76 24.12 15.57
N TYR A 2 -10.05 24.09 14.27
CA TYR A 2 -9.07 23.63 13.26
C TYR A 2 -8.05 24.74 13.03
N LYS A 3 -6.83 24.56 13.55
CA LYS A 3 -5.71 25.43 13.16
C LYS A 3 -5.27 25.04 11.75
N ARG A 4 -5.14 26.02 10.86
CA ARG A 4 -4.44 25.83 9.59
C ARG A 4 -3.03 25.35 9.92
N GLN A 5 -2.73 24.11 9.60
CA GLN A 5 -1.41 23.55 9.81
C GLN A 5 -0.69 23.50 8.47
N THR A 6 0.54 23.93 8.49
CA THR A 6 1.46 23.80 7.37
C THR A 6 2.39 22.64 7.68
N LEU A 7 2.48 21.69 6.78
CA LEU A 7 3.42 20.57 6.86
C LEU A 7 4.53 20.77 5.84
N THR A 8 5.77 20.74 6.29
CA THR A 8 6.94 20.81 5.40
C THR A 8 7.67 19.45 5.43
N ILE A 9 7.87 18.86 4.26
CA ILE A 9 8.64 17.62 4.09
C ILE A 9 9.73 17.89 3.05
N GLY A 10 10.98 17.91 3.48
CA GLY A 10 12.08 18.36 2.64
C GLY A 10 11.84 19.80 2.17
N ASN A 11 11.87 20.02 0.86
CA ASN A 11 11.63 21.32 0.23
C ASN A 11 10.15 21.58 -0.14
N ASN A 12 9.25 20.65 0.17
CA ASN A 12 7.83 20.76 -0.19
C ASN A 12 7.02 21.21 1.02
N THR A 13 6.23 22.26 0.82
CA THR A 13 5.30 22.78 1.83
C THR A 13 3.87 22.51 1.41
N PHE A 14 3.15 21.83 2.27
CA PHE A 14 1.74 21.51 2.12
C PHE A 14 0.92 22.43 3.01
N SER A 15 0.30 23.41 2.39
CA SER A 15 -0.59 24.37 3.05
C SER A 15 -2.00 24.11 2.57
N ASN A 16 -2.82 23.46 3.32
CA ASN A 16 -4.29 23.49 3.23
C ASN A 16 -4.86 22.41 4.14
N SER A 17 -5.54 22.83 5.19
CA SER A 17 -6.48 22.07 6.04
C SER A 17 -6.32 20.54 5.94
N LEU A 18 -5.08 20.06 6.21
CA LEU A 18 -4.87 18.61 6.37
C LEU A 18 -5.64 18.23 7.62
N PRO A 19 -6.61 17.33 7.55
CA PRO A 19 -7.23 16.78 8.74
C PRO A 19 -6.13 16.09 9.55
N THR A 20 -5.74 16.73 10.65
CA THR A 20 -4.75 16.19 11.57
C THR A 20 -5.50 15.61 12.75
N PHE A 21 -5.36 14.32 12.96
CA PHE A 21 -5.84 13.64 14.16
C PHE A 21 -4.66 13.54 15.13
N ILE A 22 -4.88 13.92 16.36
CA ILE A 22 -3.96 13.61 17.45
C ILE A 22 -4.30 12.18 17.85
N LEU A 23 -3.39 11.26 17.55
CA LEU A 23 -3.51 9.88 18.04
C LEU A 23 -3.19 9.89 19.54
N GLU A 24 -3.92 9.09 20.31
CA GLU A 24 -3.49 8.77 21.67
C GLU A 24 -2.09 8.16 21.61
N ASP A 25 -1.37 8.24 22.71
CA ASP A 25 0.01 7.78 22.79
C ASP A 25 0.09 6.26 22.57
N GLU A 26 0.42 5.88 21.35
CA GLU A 26 0.56 4.49 20.94
C GLU A 26 1.98 4.00 21.26
N PRO A 27 2.16 3.08 22.20
CA PRO A 27 3.48 2.53 22.59
C PRO A 27 4.27 1.99 21.39
N TYR A 28 3.59 1.43 20.40
CA TYR A 28 4.19 0.91 19.18
C TYR A 28 4.87 1.99 18.34
N LEU A 29 4.22 3.13 18.12
CA LEU A 29 4.79 4.26 17.37
C LEU A 29 5.99 4.86 18.12
N ARG A 30 5.90 4.94 19.45
CA ARG A 30 6.99 5.41 20.30
C ARG A 30 8.22 4.50 20.20
N LYS A 31 8.03 3.18 20.23
CA LYS A 31 9.11 2.19 20.08
C LYS A 31 9.80 2.29 18.71
N LEU A 32 9.05 2.62 17.65
CA LEU A 32 9.60 2.87 16.32
C LEU A 32 10.29 4.23 16.19
N GLY A 33 10.22 5.10 17.20
CA GLY A 33 10.70 6.48 17.12
C GLY A 33 9.90 7.35 16.15
N VAL A 34 8.66 6.97 15.85
CA VAL A 34 7.78 7.63 14.90
C VAL A 34 6.89 8.62 15.63
N MET A 35 6.91 9.88 15.20
CA MET A 35 6.11 10.96 15.79
C MET A 35 4.68 11.02 15.24
N GLY A 36 4.36 10.29 14.18
CA GLY A 36 3.04 10.30 13.58
C GLY A 36 2.98 9.52 12.26
N VAL A 37 1.78 9.42 11.73
CA VAL A 37 1.48 8.75 10.46
C VAL A 37 0.94 9.76 9.47
N LEU A 38 1.50 9.80 8.26
CA LEU A 38 1.02 10.64 7.18
C LEU A 38 0.03 9.86 6.32
N ASN A 39 -1.18 10.37 6.23
CA ASN A 39 -2.14 9.85 5.27
C ASN A 39 -1.75 10.30 3.85
N SER A 40 -1.96 9.42 2.87
CA SER A 40 -1.69 9.70 1.46
C SER A 40 -2.42 10.94 0.90
N ALA A 41 -3.49 11.38 1.53
CA ALA A 41 -4.20 12.61 1.18
C ALA A 41 -3.32 13.87 1.20
N VAL A 42 -2.21 13.85 1.94
CA VAL A 42 -1.21 14.93 1.93
C VAL A 42 -0.63 15.16 0.54
N PHE A 43 -0.56 14.11 -0.26
CA PHE A 43 0.11 14.11 -1.58
C PHE A 43 -0.84 14.35 -2.76
N ARG A 44 -2.10 14.75 -2.53
CA ARG A 44 -3.13 14.89 -3.59
C ARG A 44 -2.74 15.77 -4.78
N THR A 45 -1.78 16.67 -4.60
CA THR A 45 -1.29 17.57 -5.65
C THR A 45 0.10 17.17 -6.16
N SER A 46 0.55 15.97 -5.85
CA SER A 46 1.92 15.54 -6.09
C SER A 46 1.97 14.11 -6.63
N VAL A 47 3.15 13.73 -7.08
CA VAL A 47 3.50 12.34 -7.37
C VAL A 47 4.40 11.84 -6.24
N LEU A 48 3.93 10.81 -5.53
CA LEU A 48 4.69 10.13 -4.47
C LEU A 48 5.38 8.91 -5.08
N THR A 49 6.71 8.82 -4.93
CA THR A 49 7.48 7.65 -5.37
C THR A 49 8.19 7.02 -4.19
N ILE A 50 8.04 5.71 -4.04
CA ILE A 50 8.65 4.89 -2.98
C ILE A 50 9.60 3.90 -3.63
N ASP A 51 10.89 4.03 -3.32
CA ASP A 51 11.98 3.16 -3.77
C ASP A 51 12.65 2.53 -2.54
N MET A 52 12.23 1.32 -2.18
CA MET A 52 12.75 0.64 -1.00
C MET A 52 14.18 0.13 -1.20
N ARG A 53 14.58 -0.15 -2.43
CA ARG A 53 15.96 -0.59 -2.72
C ARG A 53 16.95 0.51 -2.41
N ARG A 54 16.58 1.76 -2.70
CA ARG A 54 17.40 2.95 -2.38
C ARG A 54 17.02 3.59 -1.05
N LYS A 55 16.03 3.07 -0.34
CA LYS A 55 15.46 3.64 0.89
C LYS A 55 15.10 5.12 0.70
N LYS A 56 14.44 5.43 -0.41
CA LYS A 56 14.16 6.79 -0.82
C LYS A 56 12.68 7.00 -1.08
N ILE A 57 12.15 8.06 -0.51
CA ILE A 57 10.83 8.61 -0.86
C ILE A 57 11.07 9.90 -1.64
N THR A 58 10.40 10.05 -2.78
CA THR A 58 10.50 11.24 -3.63
C THR A 58 9.11 11.81 -3.83
N ILE A 59 8.96 13.11 -3.62
CA ILE A 59 7.74 13.86 -3.88
C ILE A 59 8.04 14.84 -4.99
N THR A 60 7.30 14.75 -6.09
CA THR A 60 7.49 15.61 -7.27
C THR A 60 6.20 16.32 -7.62
N GLN A 61 6.31 17.50 -8.22
CA GLN A 61 5.21 18.30 -8.77
C GLN A 61 5.62 18.86 -10.13
N PRO A 62 4.75 18.79 -11.12
CA PRO A 62 3.53 17.99 -11.24
C PRO A 62 3.77 16.61 -11.86
N TYR A 63 5.02 16.24 -12.16
CA TYR A 63 5.35 15.06 -12.98
C TYR A 63 6.05 13.96 -12.15
N ARG A 64 5.84 12.72 -12.61
CA ARG A 64 6.57 11.57 -12.10
C ARG A 64 8.08 11.73 -12.32
N PRO A 65 8.94 11.05 -11.53
CA PRO A 65 10.36 10.95 -11.83
C PRO A 65 10.59 10.38 -13.24
N SER A 66 11.58 10.93 -13.96
CA SER A 66 11.85 10.58 -15.37
C SER A 66 12.18 9.11 -15.61
N TYR A 67 12.71 8.43 -14.60
CA TYR A 67 13.03 7.00 -14.66
C TYR A 67 11.81 6.08 -14.59
N MET A 68 10.64 6.60 -14.16
CA MET A 68 9.38 5.83 -14.18
C MET A 68 8.76 5.85 -15.58
N LYS A 69 8.71 4.68 -16.20
CA LYS A 69 8.29 4.53 -17.59
C LYS A 69 6.77 4.59 -17.74
N LEU A 70 6.29 5.28 -18.79
CA LEU A 70 4.86 5.41 -19.07
C LEU A 70 4.15 4.09 -19.37
N ASN A 71 4.86 3.11 -19.91
CA ASN A 71 4.29 1.81 -20.25
C ASN A 71 3.88 0.98 -19.02
N TYR A 72 4.45 1.30 -17.86
CA TYR A 72 4.20 0.62 -16.59
C TYR A 72 3.26 1.44 -15.72
N ARG A 73 2.07 1.74 -16.25
CA ARG A 73 1.05 2.51 -15.53
C ARG A 73 -0.35 1.94 -15.73
N GLU A 74 -1.17 2.13 -14.72
CA GLU A 74 -2.61 1.86 -14.71
C GLU A 74 -3.37 2.96 -13.99
N ASN A 75 -4.69 2.95 -14.11
CA ASN A 75 -5.54 3.81 -13.31
C ASN A 75 -5.72 3.22 -11.92
N PHE A 76 -5.98 4.08 -10.95
CA PHE A 76 -6.50 3.67 -9.66
C PHE A 76 -7.74 4.51 -9.33
N GLU A 77 -8.53 4.02 -8.40
CA GLU A 77 -9.65 4.77 -7.85
C GLU A 77 -9.30 5.26 -6.44
N LEU A 78 -9.61 6.53 -6.17
CA LEU A 78 -9.49 7.08 -4.83
C LEU A 78 -10.87 7.12 -4.19
N ILE A 79 -11.13 6.20 -3.28
CA ILE A 79 -12.43 6.07 -2.59
C ILE A 79 -12.35 6.78 -1.24
N THR A 80 -13.25 7.73 -1.02
CA THR A 80 -13.32 8.48 0.25
C THR A 80 -13.54 7.53 1.43
N GLY A 81 -12.68 7.65 2.44
CA GLY A 81 -12.72 6.82 3.65
C GLY A 81 -12.10 5.42 3.50
N LEU A 82 -11.77 5.00 2.27
CA LEU A 82 -11.17 3.69 2.00
C LEU A 82 -9.70 3.81 1.54
N GLY A 83 -9.39 4.76 0.67
CA GLY A 83 -8.05 4.96 0.14
C GLY A 83 -7.92 4.63 -1.35
N ILE A 84 -6.74 4.20 -1.77
CA ILE A 84 -6.43 3.83 -3.15
C ILE A 84 -6.87 2.41 -3.41
N VAL A 85 -7.74 2.22 -4.39
CA VAL A 85 -8.11 0.91 -4.91
C VAL A 85 -7.43 0.71 -6.25
N CYS A 86 -6.65 -0.35 -6.39
CA CYS A 86 -5.89 -0.66 -7.60
C CYS A 86 -6.20 -2.09 -8.06
N SER A 87 -5.97 -2.35 -9.35
CA SER A 87 -6.15 -3.69 -9.91
C SER A 87 -4.89 -4.53 -9.74
N ILE A 88 -5.08 -5.83 -9.50
CA ILE A 88 -4.03 -6.85 -9.58
C ILE A 88 -4.62 -8.07 -10.29
N SER A 89 -3.90 -8.60 -11.26
CA SER A 89 -4.31 -9.77 -12.01
C SER A 89 -3.60 -11.02 -11.51
N ILE A 90 -4.34 -12.10 -11.32
CA ILE A 90 -3.84 -13.39 -10.89
C ILE A 90 -4.41 -14.42 -11.85
N GLN A 91 -3.59 -14.89 -12.81
CA GLN A 91 -4.07 -15.64 -13.97
C GLN A 91 -5.24 -14.93 -14.66
N ASP A 92 -6.40 -15.59 -14.73
CA ASP A 92 -7.60 -15.11 -15.42
C ASP A 92 -8.48 -14.19 -14.53
N LYS A 93 -8.08 -13.96 -13.28
CA LYS A 93 -8.85 -13.15 -12.32
C LYS A 93 -8.21 -11.80 -12.10
N THR A 94 -9.02 -10.77 -12.05
CA THR A 94 -8.63 -9.44 -11.59
C THR A 94 -9.34 -9.14 -10.29
N ILE A 95 -8.60 -8.69 -9.30
CA ILE A 95 -9.13 -8.23 -8.01
C ILE A 95 -8.76 -6.77 -7.78
N PHE A 96 -9.45 -6.13 -6.86
CA PHE A 96 -9.34 -4.70 -6.57
C PHE A 96 -9.06 -4.44 -5.09
N PRO A 97 -7.87 -4.81 -4.59
CA PRO A 97 -7.49 -4.55 -3.21
C PRO A 97 -7.25 -3.06 -2.96
N ILE A 98 -7.34 -2.67 -1.68
CA ILE A 98 -6.88 -1.37 -1.22
C ILE A 98 -5.36 -1.40 -1.11
N LEU A 99 -4.67 -0.41 -1.66
CA LEU A 99 -3.24 -0.25 -1.46
C LEU A 99 -2.97 0.30 -0.05
N ASP A 100 -2.35 -0.52 0.79
CA ASP A 100 -2.00 -0.16 2.16
C ASP A 100 -0.55 -0.53 2.47
N THR A 101 0.35 0.43 2.33
CA THR A 101 1.78 0.25 2.61
C THR A 101 2.11 0.08 4.10
N TRP A 102 1.13 0.17 4.99
CA TRP A 102 1.26 -0.15 6.40
C TRP A 102 1.04 -1.64 6.68
N SER A 103 0.24 -2.30 5.87
CA SER A 103 -0.07 -3.72 6.02
C SER A 103 1.13 -4.59 5.64
N ASP A 104 1.47 -5.56 6.49
CA ASP A 104 2.45 -6.60 6.18
C ASP A 104 1.89 -7.56 5.11
N GLY A 105 2.77 -8.33 4.48
CA GLY A 105 2.39 -9.26 3.41
C GLY A 105 2.31 -8.60 2.03
N LEU A 106 2.06 -9.44 1.02
CA LEU A 106 1.85 -8.98 -0.37
C LEU A 106 0.36 -8.71 -0.60
N ILE A 107 -0.46 -9.74 -0.54
CA ILE A 107 -1.93 -9.63 -0.58
C ILE A 107 -2.45 -10.15 0.74
N ASN A 108 -3.19 -9.31 1.47
CA ASN A 108 -3.83 -9.71 2.72
C ASN A 108 -5.32 -9.83 2.46
N LEU A 109 -5.84 -11.03 2.60
CA LEU A 109 -7.23 -11.37 2.33
C LEU A 109 -8.07 -11.31 3.60
N THR A 110 -9.30 -10.86 3.47
CA THR A 110 -10.30 -11.05 4.53
C THR A 110 -10.50 -12.54 4.78
N GLU A 111 -11.08 -12.90 5.92
CA GLU A 111 -11.45 -14.30 6.20
C GLU A 111 -12.31 -14.91 5.10
N LYS A 112 -13.31 -14.14 4.62
CA LYS A 112 -14.19 -14.57 3.54
C LYS A 112 -13.44 -14.83 2.25
N ASP A 113 -12.62 -13.87 1.81
CA ASP A 113 -11.90 -13.98 0.54
C ASP A 113 -10.85 -15.10 0.62
N PHE A 114 -10.20 -15.27 1.77
CA PHE A 114 -9.24 -16.35 1.98
C PHE A 114 -9.89 -17.73 1.85
N ASN A 115 -11.05 -17.93 2.47
CA ASN A 115 -11.77 -19.19 2.38
C ASN A 115 -12.21 -19.50 0.94
N GLU A 116 -12.66 -18.50 0.20
CA GLU A 116 -12.97 -18.65 -1.24
C GLU A 116 -11.71 -19.03 -2.03
N TRP A 117 -10.62 -18.33 -1.84
CA TRP A 117 -9.39 -18.54 -2.59
C TRP A 117 -8.68 -19.83 -2.23
N SER A 118 -8.81 -20.33 -1.01
CA SER A 118 -8.24 -21.62 -0.59
C SER A 118 -8.80 -22.82 -1.36
N THR A 119 -9.95 -22.64 -2.03
CA THR A 119 -10.50 -23.66 -2.93
C THR A 119 -9.85 -23.66 -4.32
N LEU A 120 -9.18 -22.57 -4.67
CA LEU A 120 -8.61 -22.34 -6.01
C LEU A 120 -7.08 -22.44 -6.03
N TYR A 121 -6.44 -22.03 -4.94
CA TYR A 121 -4.98 -21.93 -4.87
C TYR A 121 -4.41 -22.80 -3.75
N PRO A 122 -3.23 -23.39 -3.96
CA PRO A 122 -2.61 -24.27 -2.98
C PRO A 122 -2.18 -23.48 -1.74
N LYS A 123 -2.19 -24.16 -0.59
CA LYS A 123 -1.61 -23.62 0.64
C LYS A 123 -0.12 -23.37 0.44
N GLY A 124 0.31 -22.20 0.86
CA GLY A 124 1.71 -21.76 0.89
C GLY A 124 2.35 -21.97 2.26
N THR A 125 3.60 -21.55 2.37
CA THR A 125 4.29 -21.50 3.65
C THR A 125 3.67 -20.42 4.53
N PRO A 126 3.29 -20.71 5.80
CA PRO A 126 2.74 -19.70 6.69
C PRO A 126 3.62 -18.46 6.77
N GLN A 127 3.00 -17.31 6.84
CA GLN A 127 3.67 -16.01 6.83
C GLN A 127 3.50 -15.30 8.17
N LYS A 128 4.56 -14.67 8.64
CA LYS A 128 4.48 -13.78 9.80
C LYS A 128 3.99 -12.42 9.37
N VAL A 129 2.81 -12.04 9.81
CA VAL A 129 2.20 -10.73 9.52
C VAL A 129 1.74 -10.06 10.80
N SER A 130 1.88 -8.75 10.84
CA SER A 130 1.32 -7.94 11.92
C SER A 130 -0.16 -7.71 11.64
N ILE A 131 -1.01 -8.01 12.62
CA ILE A 131 -2.44 -7.79 12.54
C ILE A 131 -2.78 -6.50 13.29
N GLY A 132 -3.16 -5.46 12.54
CA GLY A 132 -3.43 -4.14 13.09
C GLY A 132 -2.16 -3.47 13.64
N TYR A 133 -2.31 -2.67 14.71
CA TYR A 133 -1.20 -1.98 15.40
C TYR A 133 -0.49 -2.86 16.46
N LYS A 134 -0.63 -4.17 16.39
CA LYS A 134 -0.03 -5.08 17.39
C LYS A 134 1.46 -5.25 17.11
N GLU A 135 2.26 -5.19 18.17
CA GLU A 135 3.73 -5.39 18.13
C GLU A 135 4.16 -6.79 17.69
N THR A 136 3.32 -7.78 17.91
CA THR A 136 3.64 -9.19 17.66
C THR A 136 3.09 -9.61 16.30
N ALA A 137 4.00 -9.92 15.38
CA ALA A 137 3.62 -10.62 14.18
C ALA A 137 3.09 -12.02 14.57
N GLN A 138 1.96 -12.38 14.01
CA GLN A 138 1.36 -13.70 14.15
C GLN A 138 1.65 -14.52 12.89
N GLU A 139 1.78 -15.82 13.07
CA GLU A 139 1.91 -16.73 11.95
C GLU A 139 0.51 -17.04 11.41
N GLU A 140 0.28 -16.66 10.15
CA GLU A 140 -1.01 -16.80 9.48
C GLU A 140 -0.89 -17.72 8.27
N GLU A 141 -1.98 -18.40 7.95
CA GLU A 141 -2.06 -19.23 6.77
C GLU A 141 -1.87 -18.40 5.50
N SER A 142 -1.20 -18.98 4.52
CA SER A 142 -1.00 -18.35 3.23
C SER A 142 -1.39 -19.27 2.07
N LEU A 143 -1.58 -18.65 0.91
CA LEU A 143 -1.81 -19.30 -0.37
C LEU A 143 -0.67 -18.92 -1.32
N THR A 144 -0.16 -19.87 -2.06
CA THR A 144 0.75 -19.57 -3.18
C THR A 144 -0.07 -19.16 -4.38
N LEU A 145 0.24 -18.01 -4.94
CA LEU A 145 -0.46 -17.47 -6.08
C LEU A 145 0.31 -17.77 -7.37
N PRO A 146 -0.39 -18.21 -8.43
CA PRO A 146 0.21 -18.41 -9.73
C PRO A 146 0.55 -17.04 -10.36
N GLU A 147 0.74 -17.00 -11.67
CA GLU A 147 1.08 -15.79 -12.42
C GLU A 147 0.31 -14.55 -11.92
N THR A 148 1.03 -13.69 -11.21
CA THR A 148 0.48 -12.49 -10.59
C THR A 148 1.10 -11.26 -11.25
N ILE A 149 0.27 -10.33 -11.71
CA ILE A 149 0.70 -9.13 -12.43
C ILE A 149 0.13 -7.90 -11.74
N PHE A 150 1.00 -6.96 -11.40
CA PHE A 150 0.63 -5.63 -10.93
C PHE A 150 1.23 -4.56 -11.83
N VAL A 151 0.38 -3.71 -12.42
CA VAL A 151 0.79 -2.63 -13.35
C VAL A 151 1.76 -3.15 -14.41
N LYS A 152 1.40 -4.25 -15.09
CA LYS A 152 2.20 -4.94 -16.12
C LYS A 152 3.54 -5.51 -15.64
N THR A 153 3.82 -5.48 -14.36
CA THR A 153 5.01 -6.10 -13.77
C THR A 153 4.61 -7.44 -13.17
N LYS A 154 5.30 -8.48 -13.59
CA LYS A 154 5.13 -9.81 -13.00
C LYS A 154 5.69 -9.84 -11.59
N ILE A 155 4.95 -10.42 -10.68
CA ILE A 155 5.35 -10.66 -9.30
C ILE A 155 5.67 -12.15 -9.16
N ASP A 156 6.94 -12.45 -9.05
CA ASP A 156 7.38 -13.86 -8.84
C ASP A 156 7.15 -14.23 -7.36
N ASP A 157 6.86 -15.52 -7.13
CA ASP A 157 6.60 -16.08 -5.79
C ASP A 157 5.50 -15.32 -5.03
N ALA A 158 4.47 -14.86 -5.74
CA ALA A 158 3.37 -14.14 -5.15
C ALA A 158 2.59 -15.01 -4.16
N PHE A 159 2.13 -14.39 -3.08
CA PHE A 159 1.37 -15.05 -2.04
C PHE A 159 0.26 -14.17 -1.48
N ALA A 160 -0.78 -14.81 -0.98
CA ALA A 160 -1.81 -14.15 -0.21
C ALA A 160 -1.84 -14.72 1.21
N VAL A 161 -2.11 -13.88 2.19
CA VAL A 161 -2.14 -14.22 3.61
C VAL A 161 -3.53 -13.97 4.17
N ARG A 162 -3.99 -14.86 5.04
CA ARG A 162 -5.21 -14.66 5.81
C ARG A 162 -5.03 -13.51 6.79
N ASN A 163 -5.98 -12.59 6.83
CA ASN A 163 -6.01 -11.53 7.84
C ASN A 163 -7.45 -11.28 8.28
N PRO A 164 -7.92 -11.98 9.32
CA PRO A 164 -9.31 -11.94 9.76
C PRO A 164 -9.73 -10.59 10.36
N SER A 165 -8.79 -9.70 10.66
CA SER A 165 -9.11 -8.36 11.18
C SER A 165 -9.51 -7.36 10.08
N LEU A 166 -9.28 -7.70 8.81
CA LEU A 166 -9.58 -6.82 7.68
C LEU A 166 -11.06 -6.86 7.30
N LYS A 167 -11.59 -5.68 6.97
CA LYS A 167 -12.92 -5.54 6.34
C LYS A 167 -12.85 -5.65 4.82
N HIS A 168 -11.72 -5.33 4.24
CA HIS A 168 -11.45 -5.36 2.80
C HIS A 168 -10.06 -5.93 2.58
N SER A 169 -9.89 -6.70 1.52
CA SER A 169 -8.57 -7.22 1.14
C SER A 169 -7.65 -6.09 0.73
N VAL A 170 -6.37 -6.19 1.11
CA VAL A 170 -5.38 -5.13 0.88
C VAL A 170 -4.13 -5.64 0.17
N LEU A 171 -3.53 -4.77 -0.62
CA LEU A 171 -2.21 -4.94 -1.22
C LEU A 171 -1.19 -4.26 -0.31
N GLY A 172 -0.35 -5.06 0.33
CA GLY A 172 0.52 -4.62 1.42
C GLY A 172 1.92 -4.19 0.99
N LYS A 173 2.74 -3.83 1.97
CA LYS A 173 4.08 -3.27 1.76
C LYS A 173 5.07 -4.23 1.09
N LYS A 174 4.85 -5.54 1.15
CA LYS A 174 5.68 -6.53 0.43
C LYS A 174 5.72 -6.29 -1.08
N LEU A 175 4.72 -5.62 -1.64
CA LEU A 175 4.77 -5.17 -3.03
C LEU A 175 6.05 -4.38 -3.35
N LEU A 176 6.52 -3.57 -2.40
CA LEU A 176 7.69 -2.70 -2.57
C LEU A 176 9.03 -3.47 -2.68
N ASP A 177 9.06 -4.75 -2.33
CA ASP A 177 10.23 -5.61 -2.53
C ASP A 177 10.42 -5.97 -4.01
N TYR A 178 9.34 -5.91 -4.80
CA TYR A 178 9.35 -6.29 -6.22
C TYR A 178 9.61 -5.14 -7.17
N GLY A 179 9.40 -3.89 -6.74
CA GLY A 179 9.56 -2.76 -7.64
C GLY A 179 9.49 -1.39 -6.98
N ILE A 180 9.61 -0.38 -7.82
CA ILE A 180 9.45 1.03 -7.45
C ILE A 180 8.01 1.44 -7.71
N LEU A 181 7.34 1.95 -6.69
CA LEU A 181 5.98 2.41 -6.74
C LEU A 181 5.92 3.93 -6.88
N SER A 182 5.24 4.45 -7.90
CA SER A 182 4.88 5.86 -7.99
C SER A 182 3.37 6.03 -8.07
N ILE A 183 2.84 6.93 -7.27
CA ILE A 183 1.41 7.26 -7.18
C ILE A 183 1.23 8.71 -7.60
N ASP A 184 0.64 8.91 -8.78
CA ASP A 184 0.27 10.23 -9.30
C ASP A 184 -1.18 10.51 -8.89
N TYR A 185 -1.33 11.26 -7.80
CA TYR A 185 -2.65 11.60 -7.28
C TYR A 185 -3.41 12.58 -8.17
N VAL A 186 -2.69 13.40 -8.93
CA VAL A 186 -3.31 14.41 -9.81
C VAL A 186 -4.03 13.75 -10.97
N HIS A 187 -3.39 12.75 -11.59
CA HIS A 187 -3.93 12.07 -12.77
C HIS A 187 -4.52 10.69 -12.44
N GLN A 188 -4.58 10.31 -11.17
CA GLN A 188 -5.03 9.00 -10.70
C GLN A 188 -4.34 7.84 -11.45
N LYS A 189 -3.01 7.93 -11.53
CA LYS A 189 -2.18 6.90 -12.16
C LYS A 189 -1.23 6.27 -11.14
N ILE A 190 -1.13 4.96 -11.21
CA ILE A 190 -0.15 4.19 -10.48
C ILE A 190 0.88 3.65 -11.46
N TYR A 191 2.15 3.78 -11.12
CA TYR A 191 3.29 3.26 -11.88
C TYR A 191 4.01 2.25 -11.00
N PHE A 192 4.42 1.14 -11.61
CA PHE A 192 5.19 0.12 -10.90
C PHE A 192 6.18 -0.56 -11.85
N GLN A 193 7.46 -0.66 -11.46
CA GLN A 193 8.51 -1.28 -12.28
C GLN A 193 9.72 -1.74 -11.44
#